data_f29c1324bd333503cbb2832ddd3a8576
#
_entry.id   f29c1324bd333503cbb2832ddd3a8576
#
_cell.length_a   1.000
_cell.length_b   1.000
_cell.length_c   1.000
_cell.angle_alpha   90.00
_cell.angle_beta   90.00
_cell.angle_gamma   90.00
#
_symmetry.space_group_name_H-M   'P 1'
#
loop_
_entity.id
_entity.type
_entity.pdbx_description
1 polymer ?
#
loop_
_entity_poly.entity_id
_entity_poly.type
_entity_poly.pdbx_seq_one_letter_code
_entity_poly.pdbx_strand_id
1 'polypeptide(L)'
;YIKDERRIADSTRAALQALKQQGIITAIATGRSPSVLPEVIKQLMADTGMEMLVSINGQFVRYRGEPLATFPLGSEEVAETGRQMTALDIAYACVSDSKIYVSHETDALKAAMGNLGIAYTLGLPAAGESVYQMLAFYPPERDAEVETVLPASLKPIRWHDYGVDFLAAEGSKARGIQAALNQLGLTMQEAMAFGDGLNDREMMQAVGFAVVMENGHPELKALADHICPPVTEDGIYQGLKTLGVIEA
;
A
#
# COMPACT_ATOMS: atom_id res chain seq x y z
N TYR A 1 7.21 -10.22 2.56
CA TYR A 1 8.37 -9.54 3.13
C TYR A 1 8.45 -9.76 4.63
N ILE A 2 9.54 -10.35 5.08
CA ILE A 2 9.79 -10.64 6.50
C ILE A 2 10.36 -9.37 7.12
N LYS A 3 9.50 -8.61 7.85
CA LYS A 3 9.82 -7.26 8.33
C LYS A 3 11.01 -7.24 9.28
N ASP A 4 11.05 -8.16 10.24
CA ASP A 4 12.11 -8.18 11.28
C ASP A 4 13.48 -8.51 10.71
N GLU A 5 13.52 -9.34 9.68
CA GLU A 5 14.75 -9.74 8.99
C GLU A 5 15.07 -8.87 7.78
N ARG A 6 14.17 -7.98 7.38
CA ARG A 6 14.27 -7.10 6.20
C ARG A 6 14.62 -7.86 4.92
N ARG A 7 14.11 -9.08 4.76
CA ARG A 7 14.39 -9.94 3.60
C ARG A 7 13.13 -10.53 2.97
N ILE A 8 13.33 -11.09 1.80
CA ILE A 8 12.37 -11.93 1.07
C ILE A 8 12.89 -13.36 1.10
N ALA A 9 12.02 -14.31 1.38
CA ALA A 9 12.38 -15.73 1.31
C ALA A 9 12.76 -16.12 -0.12
N ASP A 10 13.78 -16.97 -0.27
CA ASP A 10 14.23 -17.47 -1.58
C ASP A 10 13.13 -18.26 -2.30
N SER A 11 12.29 -18.97 -1.54
CA SER A 11 11.11 -19.64 -2.04
C SER A 11 10.10 -18.69 -2.69
N THR A 12 9.88 -17.51 -2.11
CA THR A 12 9.03 -16.46 -2.70
C THR A 12 9.60 -15.98 -4.04
N ARG A 13 10.91 -15.77 -4.11
CA ARG A 13 11.59 -15.38 -5.35
C ARG A 13 11.43 -16.45 -6.44
N ALA A 14 11.65 -17.71 -6.08
CA ALA A 14 11.47 -18.84 -6.99
C ALA A 14 10.02 -18.95 -7.48
N ALA A 15 9.04 -18.80 -6.57
CA ALA A 15 7.63 -18.80 -6.94
C ALA A 15 7.27 -17.70 -7.96
N LEU A 16 7.73 -16.48 -7.74
CA LEU A 16 7.49 -15.35 -8.66
C LEU A 16 8.14 -15.57 -10.03
N GLN A 17 9.32 -16.18 -10.07
CA GLN A 17 9.98 -16.56 -11.33
C GLN A 17 9.18 -17.63 -12.08
N ALA A 18 8.66 -18.65 -11.37
CA ALA A 18 7.82 -19.69 -11.95
C ALA A 18 6.52 -19.11 -12.54
N LEU A 19 5.87 -18.18 -11.83
CA LEU A 19 4.68 -17.48 -12.34
C LEU A 19 4.99 -16.71 -13.61
N LYS A 20 6.11 -15.99 -13.66
CA LYS A 20 6.52 -15.28 -14.88
C LYS A 20 6.76 -16.20 -16.07
N GLN A 21 7.38 -17.36 -15.85
CA GLN A 21 7.60 -18.36 -16.91
C GLN A 21 6.30 -18.90 -17.50
N GLN A 22 5.23 -18.90 -16.72
CA GLN A 22 3.88 -19.26 -17.15
C GLN A 22 3.14 -18.10 -17.84
N GLY A 23 3.75 -16.92 -17.97
CA GLY A 23 3.13 -15.73 -18.55
C GLY A 23 2.16 -15.01 -17.59
N ILE A 24 2.20 -15.32 -16.29
CA ILE A 24 1.38 -14.66 -15.27
C ILE A 24 2.01 -13.32 -14.92
N ILE A 25 1.22 -12.26 -14.98
CA ILE A 25 1.65 -10.92 -14.59
C ILE A 25 1.66 -10.86 -13.05
N THR A 26 2.80 -10.50 -12.50
CA THR A 26 2.96 -10.34 -11.04
C THR A 26 3.08 -8.87 -10.67
N ALA A 27 2.57 -8.50 -9.49
CA ALA A 27 2.54 -7.13 -9.02
C ALA A 27 2.80 -7.05 -7.51
N ILE A 28 3.35 -5.92 -7.07
CA ILE A 28 3.33 -5.51 -5.66
C ILE A 28 2.15 -4.56 -5.46
N ALA A 29 1.36 -4.79 -4.41
CA ALA A 29 0.33 -3.87 -3.93
C ALA A 29 0.66 -3.38 -2.51
N THR A 30 0.92 -2.08 -2.35
CA THR A 30 1.47 -1.51 -1.11
C THR A 30 0.87 -0.15 -0.77
N GLY A 31 0.81 0.18 0.52
CA GLY A 31 0.55 1.54 0.99
C GLY A 31 1.73 2.50 0.81
N ARG A 32 2.94 1.99 0.59
CA ARG A 32 4.12 2.83 0.39
C ARG A 32 4.09 3.53 -0.96
N SER A 33 4.69 4.74 -1.02
CA SER A 33 4.98 5.38 -2.30
C SER A 33 6.16 4.72 -3.00
N PRO A 34 6.30 4.86 -4.33
CA PRO A 34 7.45 4.32 -5.07
C PRO A 34 8.79 4.82 -4.53
N SER A 35 8.85 6.06 -4.05
CA SER A 35 10.08 6.69 -3.53
C SER A 35 10.63 6.04 -2.26
N VAL A 36 9.75 5.45 -1.43
CA VAL A 36 10.14 4.84 -0.14
C VAL A 36 9.93 3.32 -0.12
N LEU A 37 9.86 2.73 -1.30
CA LEU A 37 9.83 1.28 -1.42
C LEU A 37 11.17 0.70 -0.93
N PRO A 38 11.17 -0.33 -0.05
CA PRO A 38 12.41 -0.95 0.43
C PRO A 38 13.27 -1.46 -0.72
N GLU A 39 14.58 -1.30 -0.63
CA GLU A 39 15.51 -1.72 -1.68
C GLU A 39 15.40 -3.20 -2.00
N VAL A 40 15.18 -4.05 -0.99
CA VAL A 40 14.96 -5.48 -1.17
C VAL A 40 13.72 -5.79 -2.05
N ILE A 41 12.70 -4.95 -2.01
CA ILE A 41 11.50 -5.09 -2.86
C ILE A 41 11.82 -4.64 -4.29
N LYS A 42 12.54 -3.53 -4.47
CA LYS A 42 12.98 -3.08 -5.80
C LYS A 42 13.85 -4.15 -6.46
N GLN A 43 14.77 -4.74 -5.70
CA GLN A 43 15.62 -5.84 -6.18
C GLN A 43 14.80 -7.09 -6.53
N LEU A 44 13.80 -7.45 -5.71
CA LEU A 44 12.89 -8.55 -6.03
C LEU A 44 12.19 -8.31 -7.37
N MET A 45 11.64 -7.12 -7.57
CA MET A 45 10.97 -6.76 -8.84
C MET A 45 11.91 -6.91 -10.03
N ALA A 46 13.15 -6.43 -9.90
CA ALA A 46 14.17 -6.54 -10.95
C ALA A 46 14.53 -8.01 -11.25
N ASP A 47 14.82 -8.79 -10.21
CA ASP A 47 15.27 -10.19 -10.33
C ASP A 47 14.19 -11.13 -10.90
N THR A 48 12.92 -10.83 -10.59
CA THR A 48 11.78 -11.65 -11.04
C THR A 48 11.10 -11.08 -12.28
N GLY A 49 11.57 -9.93 -12.78
CA GLY A 49 10.98 -9.23 -13.91
C GLY A 49 9.52 -8.81 -13.65
N MET A 50 9.22 -8.44 -12.41
CA MET A 50 7.92 -7.90 -12.03
C MET A 50 7.81 -6.45 -12.49
N GLU A 51 6.85 -6.17 -13.35
CA GLU A 51 6.76 -4.88 -14.04
C GLU A 51 5.66 -3.97 -13.48
N MET A 52 4.80 -4.48 -12.57
CA MET A 52 3.67 -3.73 -12.03
C MET A 52 3.85 -3.39 -10.56
N LEU A 53 3.61 -2.14 -10.22
CA LEU A 53 3.57 -1.63 -8.86
C LEU A 53 2.26 -0.86 -8.63
N VAL A 54 1.42 -1.38 -7.75
CA VAL A 54 0.22 -0.71 -7.22
C VAL A 54 0.62 -0.09 -5.89
N SER A 55 0.89 1.20 -5.87
CA SER A 55 1.45 1.93 -4.73
C SER A 55 0.49 2.97 -4.16
N ILE A 56 0.83 3.51 -2.99
CA ILE A 56 0.05 4.51 -2.26
C ILE A 56 -1.42 4.03 -2.12
N ASN A 57 -1.60 2.80 -1.62
CA ASN A 57 -2.92 2.18 -1.46
C ASN A 57 -3.78 2.21 -2.75
N GLY A 58 -3.16 2.04 -3.91
CA GLY A 58 -3.83 2.02 -5.21
C GLY A 58 -4.01 3.37 -5.88
N GLN A 59 -3.54 4.45 -5.25
CA GLN A 59 -3.67 5.81 -5.79
C GLN A 59 -2.67 6.10 -6.93
N PHE A 60 -1.57 5.34 -6.99
CA PHE A 60 -0.57 5.46 -8.04
C PHE A 60 -0.15 4.06 -8.53
N VAL A 61 -0.46 3.75 -9.77
CA VAL A 61 -0.11 2.48 -10.40
C VAL A 61 0.88 2.73 -11.52
N ARG A 62 1.98 1.98 -11.49
CA ARG A 62 3.02 2.00 -12.52
C ARG A 62 3.16 0.64 -13.17
N TYR A 63 3.30 0.63 -14.48
CA TYR A 63 3.56 -0.57 -15.28
C TYR A 63 4.69 -0.31 -16.26
N ARG A 64 5.69 -1.19 -16.27
CA ARG A 64 6.90 -1.06 -17.13
C ARG A 64 7.61 0.29 -16.98
N GLY A 65 7.67 0.80 -15.76
CA GLY A 65 8.34 2.07 -15.47
C GLY A 65 7.48 3.32 -15.66
N GLU A 66 6.34 3.24 -16.36
CA GLU A 66 5.47 4.37 -16.66
C GLU A 66 4.19 4.38 -15.81
N PRO A 67 3.66 5.56 -15.47
CA PRO A 67 2.36 5.66 -14.84
C PRO A 67 1.27 5.04 -15.71
N LEU A 68 0.48 4.13 -15.13
CA LEU A 68 -0.62 3.46 -15.84
C LEU A 68 -1.99 4.00 -15.41
N ALA A 69 -2.18 4.20 -14.10
CA ALA A 69 -3.39 4.76 -13.53
C ALA A 69 -3.03 5.60 -12.30
N THR A 70 -3.57 6.80 -12.19
CA THR A 70 -3.28 7.72 -11.09
C THR A 70 -4.55 8.40 -10.60
N PHE A 71 -4.65 8.56 -9.28
CA PHE A 71 -5.80 9.16 -8.61
C PHE A 71 -5.32 10.20 -7.59
N PRO A 72 -4.85 11.37 -8.04
CA PRO A 72 -4.41 12.43 -7.14
C PRO A 72 -5.59 13.01 -6.36
N LEU A 73 -5.31 13.45 -5.14
CA LEU A 73 -6.24 14.26 -4.35
C LEU A 73 -6.39 15.65 -4.97
N GLY A 74 -7.54 16.28 -4.77
CA GLY A 74 -7.75 17.64 -5.20
C GLY A 74 -6.81 18.62 -4.46
N SER A 75 -6.24 19.59 -5.16
CA SER A 75 -5.31 20.55 -4.56
C SER A 75 -5.96 21.38 -3.44
N GLU A 76 -7.22 21.78 -3.61
CA GLU A 76 -7.99 22.48 -2.57
C GLU A 76 -8.23 21.59 -1.35
N GLU A 77 -8.56 20.31 -1.57
CA GLU A 77 -8.75 19.31 -0.52
C GLU A 77 -7.47 19.10 0.31
N VAL A 78 -6.32 18.98 -0.36
CA VAL A 78 -5.01 18.88 0.30
C VAL A 78 -4.71 20.13 1.11
N ALA A 79 -4.94 21.33 0.54
CA ALA A 79 -4.71 22.60 1.21
C ALA A 79 -5.62 22.76 2.44
N GLU A 80 -6.91 22.44 2.32
CA GLU A 80 -7.86 22.53 3.42
C GLU A 80 -7.51 21.53 4.54
N THR A 81 -7.24 20.28 4.20
CA THR A 81 -6.82 19.27 5.20
C THR A 81 -5.56 19.72 5.93
N GLY A 82 -4.58 20.27 5.23
CA GLY A 82 -3.37 20.83 5.83
C GLY A 82 -3.66 21.99 6.78
N ARG A 83 -4.58 22.91 6.44
CA ARG A 83 -5.02 24.00 7.33
C ARG A 83 -5.66 23.47 8.61
N GLN A 84 -6.54 22.46 8.48
CA GLN A 84 -7.19 21.83 9.63
C GLN A 84 -6.19 21.15 10.56
N MET A 85 -5.24 20.38 10.01
CA MET A 85 -4.19 19.74 10.82
C MET A 85 -3.31 20.78 11.52
N THR A 86 -2.96 21.87 10.84
CA THR A 86 -2.21 22.97 11.44
C THR A 86 -2.99 23.64 12.58
N ALA A 87 -4.29 23.87 12.41
CA ALA A 87 -5.16 24.45 13.45
C ALA A 87 -5.27 23.56 14.70
N LEU A 88 -5.16 22.26 14.52
CA LEU A 88 -5.14 21.28 15.62
C LEU A 88 -3.74 21.03 16.21
N ASP A 89 -2.72 21.70 15.71
CA ASP A 89 -1.31 21.44 16.09
C ASP A 89 -0.91 19.97 15.86
N ILE A 90 -1.33 19.42 14.70
CA ILE A 90 -1.00 18.07 14.26
C ILE A 90 -0.04 18.13 13.07
N ALA A 91 1.10 17.47 13.18
CA ALA A 91 2.00 17.28 12.05
C ALA A 91 1.35 16.39 11.00
N TYR A 92 1.52 16.76 9.73
CA TYR A 92 0.99 15.98 8.60
C TYR A 92 2.03 15.88 7.48
N ALA A 93 1.80 14.94 6.60
CA ALA A 93 2.61 14.75 5.41
C ALA A 93 1.76 14.70 4.14
N CYS A 94 2.35 15.14 3.03
CA CYS A 94 1.82 14.99 1.68
C CYS A 94 2.68 13.97 0.93
N VAL A 95 2.06 12.95 0.35
CA VAL A 95 2.73 11.86 -0.35
C VAL A 95 2.56 12.04 -1.85
N SER A 96 3.67 12.29 -2.55
CA SER A 96 3.74 12.21 -4.01
C SER A 96 4.33 10.86 -4.45
N ASP A 97 4.40 10.61 -5.75
CA ASP A 97 5.06 9.43 -6.30
C ASP A 97 6.59 9.44 -6.07
N SER A 98 7.18 10.62 -5.93
CA SER A 98 8.62 10.83 -5.84
C SER A 98 9.13 11.21 -4.45
N LYS A 99 8.28 11.81 -3.59
CA LYS A 99 8.66 12.33 -2.28
C LYS A 99 7.55 12.25 -1.24
N ILE A 100 7.95 12.32 0.02
CA ILE A 100 7.07 12.58 1.16
C ILE A 100 7.49 13.92 1.74
N TYR A 101 6.54 14.86 1.78
CA TYR A 101 6.73 16.18 2.38
C TYR A 101 6.07 16.19 3.74
N VAL A 102 6.78 16.70 4.75
CA VAL A 102 6.30 16.77 6.13
C VAL A 102 6.21 18.23 6.57
N SER A 103 5.08 18.62 7.12
CA SER A 103 4.82 20.00 7.56
C SER A 103 5.83 20.47 8.62
N HIS A 104 6.06 19.67 9.64
CA HIS A 104 7.04 19.90 10.71
C HIS A 104 7.27 18.61 11.49
N GLU A 105 8.38 18.56 12.23
CA GLU A 105 8.70 17.40 13.08
C GLU A 105 8.03 17.47 14.43
N THR A 106 7.49 16.32 14.88
CA THR A 106 6.94 16.10 16.23
C THR A 106 7.41 14.75 16.76
N ASP A 107 7.26 14.53 18.07
CA ASP A 107 7.55 13.21 18.67
C ASP A 107 6.62 12.11 18.10
N ALA A 108 5.37 12.44 17.84
CA ALA A 108 4.41 11.52 17.22
C ALA A 108 4.87 11.09 15.81
N LEU A 109 5.32 12.03 14.98
CA LEU A 109 5.89 11.73 13.67
C LEU A 109 7.13 10.85 13.80
N LYS A 110 8.06 11.20 14.70
CA LYS A 110 9.28 10.41 14.92
C LYS A 110 8.98 9.01 15.41
N ALA A 111 7.99 8.85 16.28
CA ALA A 111 7.54 7.54 16.75
C ALA A 111 6.94 6.69 15.61
N ALA A 112 6.11 7.30 14.75
CA ALA A 112 5.45 6.59 13.66
C ALA A 112 6.40 6.25 12.51
N MET A 113 7.26 7.19 12.10
CA MET A 113 8.10 7.04 10.89
C MET A 113 9.53 6.57 11.19
N GLY A 114 10.06 6.84 12.40
CA GLY A 114 11.47 6.60 12.71
C GLY A 114 11.90 5.15 12.57
N ASN A 115 11.04 4.20 12.94
CA ASN A 115 11.32 2.77 12.82
C ASN A 115 11.19 2.22 11.40
N LEU A 116 10.57 2.96 10.48
CA LEU A 116 10.31 2.52 9.11
C LEU A 116 11.45 2.85 8.15
N GLY A 117 12.41 3.69 8.56
CA GLY A 117 13.51 4.15 7.70
C GLY A 117 13.02 4.94 6.48
N ILE A 118 11.90 5.64 6.62
CA ILE A 118 11.28 6.41 5.53
C ILE A 118 11.93 7.78 5.46
N ALA A 119 12.54 8.09 4.32
CA ALA A 119 13.06 9.43 4.04
C ALA A 119 11.92 10.41 3.73
N TYR A 120 12.00 11.62 4.26
CA TYR A 120 11.05 12.70 3.99
C TYR A 120 11.77 14.05 3.84
N THR A 121 11.08 15.01 3.27
CA THR A 121 11.54 16.40 3.11
C THR A 121 10.66 17.31 3.97
N LEU A 122 11.27 18.17 4.77
CA LEU A 122 10.55 19.21 5.51
C LEU A 122 9.99 20.26 4.54
N GLY A 123 8.75 20.64 4.74
CA GLY A 123 8.02 21.61 3.93
C GLY A 123 6.79 21.01 3.26
N LEU A 124 6.27 21.72 2.28
CA LEU A 124 5.08 21.33 1.51
C LEU A 124 5.46 21.08 0.05
N PRO A 125 4.68 20.29 -0.71
CA PRO A 125 4.91 20.10 -2.13
C PRO A 125 4.86 21.43 -2.89
N ALA A 126 5.58 21.49 -4.00
CA ALA A 126 5.54 22.64 -4.87
C ALA A 126 4.15 22.81 -5.51
N ALA A 127 3.81 24.04 -5.91
CA ALA A 127 2.56 24.30 -6.61
C ALA A 127 2.48 23.44 -7.89
N GLY A 128 1.40 22.69 -8.03
CA GLY A 128 1.17 21.78 -9.17
C GLY A 128 1.73 20.38 -9.01
N GLU A 129 2.44 20.07 -7.92
CA GLU A 129 2.85 18.72 -7.63
C GLU A 129 1.65 17.89 -7.15
N SER A 130 1.46 16.71 -7.75
CA SER A 130 0.35 15.82 -7.40
C SER A 130 0.57 15.14 -6.04
N VAL A 131 -0.43 15.24 -5.17
CA VAL A 131 -0.49 14.53 -3.89
C VAL A 131 -1.51 13.41 -4.00
N TYR A 132 -1.11 12.20 -3.64
CA TYR A 132 -1.95 11.01 -3.79
C TYR A 132 -2.55 10.53 -2.48
N GLN A 133 -1.94 10.91 -1.36
CA GLN A 133 -2.35 10.56 -0.01
C GLN A 133 -1.76 11.59 0.95
N MET A 134 -2.44 11.83 2.06
CA MET A 134 -1.85 12.54 3.19
C MET A 134 -1.66 11.59 4.36
N LEU A 135 -0.78 11.94 5.28
CA LEU A 135 -0.64 11.28 6.58
C LEU A 135 -0.81 12.34 7.68
N ALA A 136 -1.27 11.91 8.84
CA ALA A 136 -1.29 12.75 10.03
C ALA A 136 -0.74 11.97 11.23
N PHE A 137 -0.12 12.69 12.18
CA PHE A 137 0.63 12.09 13.27
C PHE A 137 0.05 12.53 14.62
N TYR A 138 -0.85 11.69 15.16
CA TYR A 138 -1.57 11.96 16.41
C TYR A 138 -2.02 10.65 17.07
N PRO A 139 -2.20 10.66 18.42
CA PRO A 139 -2.63 9.48 19.16
C PRO A 139 -4.13 9.18 18.98
N PRO A 140 -4.60 7.93 19.25
CA PRO A 140 -5.99 7.50 19.06
C PRO A 140 -7.04 8.33 19.78
N GLU A 141 -6.70 8.93 20.93
CA GLU A 141 -7.60 9.77 21.72
C GLU A 141 -8.10 11.01 20.95
N ARG A 142 -7.40 11.37 19.88
CA ARG A 142 -7.76 12.50 19.00
C ARG A 142 -8.52 12.09 17.74
N ASP A 143 -8.82 10.81 17.53
CA ASP A 143 -9.51 10.34 16.32
C ASP A 143 -10.82 11.08 16.10
N ALA A 144 -11.68 11.18 17.14
CA ALA A 144 -12.97 11.87 17.03
C ALA A 144 -12.83 13.37 16.71
N GLU A 145 -11.80 14.03 17.26
CA GLU A 145 -11.51 15.44 16.96
C GLU A 145 -11.14 15.63 15.49
N VAL A 146 -10.24 14.80 14.98
CA VAL A 146 -9.77 14.86 13.59
C VAL A 146 -10.90 14.52 12.61
N GLU A 147 -11.70 13.50 12.90
CA GLU A 147 -12.83 13.11 12.06
C GLU A 147 -13.88 14.23 11.89
N THR A 148 -14.04 15.11 12.88
CA THR A 148 -14.98 16.24 12.78
C THR A 148 -14.57 17.30 11.76
N VAL A 149 -13.28 17.40 11.45
CA VAL A 149 -12.73 18.41 10.54
C VAL A 149 -12.22 17.83 9.23
N LEU A 150 -12.09 16.50 9.14
CA LEU A 150 -11.63 15.83 7.95
C LEU A 150 -12.70 15.94 6.84
N PRO A 151 -12.36 16.37 5.61
CA PRO A 151 -13.29 16.35 4.50
C PRO A 151 -13.93 14.97 4.29
N ALA A 152 -15.23 14.92 4.00
CA ALA A 152 -15.96 13.67 3.77
C ALA A 152 -15.45 12.87 2.55
N SER A 153 -14.69 13.51 1.67
CA SER A 153 -13.99 12.89 0.54
C SER A 153 -12.74 12.12 0.93
N LEU A 154 -12.30 12.25 2.18
CA LEU A 154 -11.18 11.50 2.75
C LEU A 154 -11.65 10.53 3.83
N LYS A 155 -10.95 9.41 3.96
CA LYS A 155 -11.13 8.45 5.05
C LYS A 155 -9.81 8.26 5.81
N PRO A 156 -9.85 8.23 7.17
CA PRO A 156 -8.68 7.93 7.97
C PRO A 156 -8.47 6.41 8.04
N ILE A 157 -7.21 5.97 7.94
CA ILE A 157 -6.80 4.58 8.14
C ILE A 157 -5.60 4.59 9.08
N ARG A 158 -5.83 4.20 10.33
CA ARG A 158 -4.76 4.11 11.33
C ARG A 158 -3.90 2.87 11.09
N TRP A 159 -2.58 3.06 11.04
CA TRP A 159 -1.59 2.00 10.84
C TRP A 159 -0.52 1.96 11.96
N HIS A 160 -0.50 2.95 12.83
CA HIS A 160 0.40 3.05 13.97
C HIS A 160 -0.30 3.85 15.08
N ASP A 161 0.13 3.70 16.35
CA ASP A 161 -0.43 4.47 17.47
C ASP A 161 -0.42 5.99 17.22
N TYR A 162 0.56 6.47 16.45
CA TYR A 162 0.72 7.87 16.08
C TYR A 162 0.64 8.12 14.57
N GLY A 163 0.24 7.16 13.76
CA GLY A 163 0.24 7.29 12.30
C GLY A 163 -1.10 6.95 11.69
N VAL A 164 -1.65 7.87 10.90
CA VAL A 164 -2.93 7.73 10.21
C VAL A 164 -2.76 8.16 8.75
N ASP A 165 -3.16 7.31 7.81
CA ASP A 165 -3.30 7.67 6.41
C ASP A 165 -4.64 8.39 6.20
N PHE A 166 -4.64 9.49 5.44
CA PHE A 166 -5.83 10.10 4.87
C PHE A 166 -5.88 9.77 3.39
N LEU A 167 -6.75 8.87 3.04
CA LEU A 167 -6.93 8.34 1.70
C LEU A 167 -8.25 8.84 1.11
N ALA A 168 -8.33 9.00 -0.21
CA ALA A 168 -9.60 9.27 -0.86
C ALA A 168 -10.66 8.26 -0.40
N ALA A 169 -11.87 8.70 -0.09
CA ALA A 169 -12.93 7.86 0.48
C ALA A 169 -13.21 6.61 -0.37
N GLU A 170 -13.16 6.73 -1.68
CA GLU A 170 -13.28 5.64 -2.66
C GLU A 170 -11.94 4.95 -2.99
N GLY A 171 -10.83 5.47 -2.44
CA GLY A 171 -9.49 4.95 -2.69
C GLY A 171 -9.25 3.62 -2.00
N SER A 172 -8.63 2.69 -2.71
CA SER A 172 -8.21 1.38 -2.19
C SER A 172 -7.22 0.72 -3.13
N LYS A 173 -6.51 -0.28 -2.65
CA LYS A 173 -5.69 -1.15 -3.52
C LYS A 173 -6.54 -1.77 -4.63
N ALA A 174 -7.79 -2.13 -4.33
CA ALA A 174 -8.73 -2.69 -5.30
C ALA A 174 -9.00 -1.73 -6.47
N ARG A 175 -9.20 -0.43 -6.20
CA ARG A 175 -9.40 0.57 -7.25
C ARG A 175 -8.21 0.67 -8.19
N GLY A 176 -7.01 0.70 -7.64
CA GLY A 176 -5.78 0.73 -8.44
C GLY A 176 -5.61 -0.53 -9.29
N ILE A 177 -5.85 -1.70 -8.71
CA ILE A 177 -5.77 -2.99 -9.41
C ILE A 177 -6.82 -3.04 -10.53
N GLN A 178 -8.07 -2.67 -10.25
CA GLN A 178 -9.14 -2.65 -11.27
C GLN A 178 -8.77 -1.76 -12.46
N ALA A 179 -8.24 -0.57 -12.20
CA ALA A 179 -7.81 0.34 -13.25
C ALA A 179 -6.66 -0.24 -14.09
N ALA A 180 -5.69 -0.90 -13.43
CA ALA A 180 -4.59 -1.57 -14.12
C ALA A 180 -5.08 -2.75 -14.98
N LEU A 181 -5.95 -3.60 -14.44
CA LEU A 181 -6.50 -4.75 -15.17
C LEU A 181 -7.32 -4.29 -16.38
N ASN A 182 -8.14 -3.25 -16.25
CA ASN A 182 -8.90 -2.68 -17.36
C ASN A 182 -7.99 -2.24 -18.53
N GLN A 183 -6.85 -1.61 -18.22
CA GLN A 183 -5.86 -1.20 -19.22
C GLN A 183 -5.19 -2.40 -19.92
N LEU A 184 -5.07 -3.53 -19.22
CA LEU A 184 -4.48 -4.76 -19.75
C LEU A 184 -5.51 -5.68 -20.43
N GLY A 185 -6.79 -5.31 -20.44
CA GLY A 185 -7.88 -6.16 -20.96
C GLY A 185 -8.18 -7.38 -20.10
N LEU A 186 -7.86 -7.30 -18.80
CA LEU A 186 -8.09 -8.34 -17.79
C LEU A 186 -9.22 -7.93 -16.84
N THR A 187 -9.76 -8.91 -16.10
CA THR A 187 -10.82 -8.73 -15.12
C THR A 187 -10.34 -9.06 -13.71
N MET A 188 -11.06 -8.59 -12.68
CA MET A 188 -10.77 -8.95 -11.30
C MET A 188 -10.94 -10.47 -11.05
N GLN A 189 -11.76 -11.15 -11.80
CA GLN A 189 -11.95 -12.62 -11.71
C GLN A 189 -10.70 -13.40 -12.16
N GLU A 190 -9.83 -12.79 -12.95
CA GLU A 190 -8.55 -13.36 -13.39
C GLU A 190 -7.40 -13.00 -12.45
N ALA A 191 -7.69 -12.29 -11.36
CA ALA A 191 -6.70 -11.86 -10.39
C ALA A 191 -6.74 -12.70 -9.11
N MET A 192 -5.56 -13.10 -8.64
CA MET A 192 -5.32 -13.65 -7.30
C MET A 192 -4.51 -12.65 -6.49
N ALA A 193 -4.88 -12.45 -5.23
CA ALA A 193 -4.12 -11.57 -4.35
C ALA A 193 -3.75 -12.26 -3.04
N PHE A 194 -2.56 -11.92 -2.52
CA PHE A 194 -2.08 -12.29 -1.20
C PHE A 194 -2.08 -11.05 -0.31
N GLY A 195 -2.61 -11.17 0.92
CA GLY A 195 -2.70 -10.05 1.85
C GLY A 195 -2.61 -10.46 3.32
N ASP A 196 -2.34 -9.48 4.19
CA ASP A 196 -2.23 -9.69 5.64
C ASP A 196 -2.80 -8.53 6.47
N GLY A 197 -2.92 -7.33 5.92
CA GLY A 197 -3.30 -6.10 6.63
C GLY A 197 -4.70 -5.58 6.30
N LEU A 198 -5.26 -4.75 7.18
CA LEU A 198 -6.61 -4.18 6.97
C LEU A 198 -6.74 -3.34 5.69
N ASN A 199 -5.64 -2.75 5.22
CA ASN A 199 -5.63 -2.03 3.94
C ASN A 199 -5.70 -2.95 2.71
N ASP A 200 -5.72 -4.28 2.91
CA ASP A 200 -5.95 -5.28 1.85
C ASP A 200 -7.43 -5.69 1.74
N ARG A 201 -8.29 -5.22 2.65
CA ARG A 201 -9.68 -5.68 2.76
C ARG A 201 -10.44 -5.57 1.44
N GLU A 202 -10.47 -4.39 0.84
CA GLU A 202 -11.18 -4.16 -0.43
C GLU A 202 -10.56 -4.97 -1.56
N MET A 203 -9.24 -5.18 -1.55
CA MET A 203 -8.55 -6.04 -2.51
C MET A 203 -9.01 -7.49 -2.38
N MET A 204 -9.05 -8.04 -1.15
CA MET A 204 -9.52 -9.41 -0.89
C MET A 204 -10.97 -9.62 -1.32
N GLN A 205 -11.83 -8.61 -1.15
CA GLN A 205 -13.24 -8.67 -1.56
C GLN A 205 -13.44 -8.61 -3.08
N ALA A 206 -12.51 -8.01 -3.80
CA ALA A 206 -12.68 -7.67 -5.21
C ALA A 206 -12.05 -8.69 -6.17
N VAL A 207 -10.94 -9.32 -5.80
CA VAL A 207 -10.24 -10.30 -6.66
C VAL A 207 -11.02 -11.60 -6.82
N GLY A 208 -10.74 -12.31 -7.90
CA GLY A 208 -11.35 -13.62 -8.16
C GLY A 208 -10.90 -14.71 -7.20
N PHE A 209 -9.73 -14.59 -6.57
CA PHE A 209 -9.23 -15.52 -5.57
C PHE A 209 -8.38 -14.80 -4.50
N ALA A 210 -8.86 -14.82 -3.27
CA ALA A 210 -8.23 -14.15 -2.13
C ALA A 210 -7.44 -15.14 -1.27
N VAL A 211 -6.14 -14.92 -1.12
CA VAL A 211 -5.26 -15.69 -0.24
C VAL A 211 -4.81 -14.81 0.93
N VAL A 212 -5.06 -15.23 2.14
CA VAL A 212 -4.66 -14.49 3.34
C VAL A 212 -3.58 -15.27 4.09
N MET A 213 -2.55 -14.54 4.53
CA MET A 213 -1.48 -15.11 5.35
C MET A 213 -2.02 -15.53 6.72
N GLU A 214 -1.53 -16.63 7.30
CA GLU A 214 -2.02 -17.12 8.62
C GLU A 214 -1.80 -16.09 9.73
N ASN A 215 -0.73 -15.31 9.67
CA ASN A 215 -0.47 -14.20 10.58
C ASN A 215 -1.23 -12.91 10.24
N GLY A 216 -2.12 -12.94 9.23
CA GLY A 216 -2.94 -11.80 8.82
C GLY A 216 -4.06 -11.47 9.81
N HIS A 217 -4.64 -10.27 9.63
CA HIS A 217 -5.72 -9.79 10.49
C HIS A 217 -6.94 -10.72 10.45
N PRO A 218 -7.61 -11.00 11.59
CA PRO A 218 -8.76 -11.91 11.64
C PRO A 218 -9.90 -11.56 10.67
N GLU A 219 -10.18 -10.28 10.46
CA GLU A 219 -11.20 -9.81 9.52
C GLU A 219 -10.85 -10.19 8.07
N LEU A 220 -9.55 -10.17 7.69
CA LEU A 220 -9.13 -10.61 6.36
C LEU A 220 -9.29 -12.12 6.20
N LYS A 221 -8.95 -12.90 7.22
CA LYS A 221 -9.11 -14.35 7.18
C LYS A 221 -10.55 -14.77 6.90
N ALA A 222 -11.52 -13.98 7.36
CA ALA A 222 -12.95 -14.22 7.09
C ALA A 222 -13.33 -13.98 5.61
N LEU A 223 -12.49 -13.29 4.84
CA LEU A 223 -12.69 -12.99 3.42
C LEU A 223 -11.90 -13.92 2.50
N ALA A 224 -11.04 -14.79 3.07
CA ALA A 224 -10.12 -15.61 2.30
C ALA A 224 -10.81 -16.81 1.63
N ASP A 225 -10.49 -17.06 0.38
CA ASP A 225 -10.75 -18.34 -0.28
C ASP A 225 -9.76 -19.39 0.17
N HIS A 226 -8.53 -18.97 0.53
CA HIS A 226 -7.48 -19.82 1.06
C HIS A 226 -6.64 -19.09 2.11
N ILE A 227 -6.25 -19.81 3.17
CA ILE A 227 -5.29 -19.32 4.17
C ILE A 227 -3.99 -20.07 3.96
N CYS A 228 -2.91 -19.36 3.67
CA CYS A 228 -1.58 -19.92 3.51
C CYS A 228 -0.74 -19.72 4.79
N PRO A 229 0.34 -20.49 5.00
CA PRO A 229 1.24 -20.31 6.14
C PRO A 229 1.76 -18.87 6.26
N PRO A 230 2.32 -18.46 7.40
CA PRO A 230 2.89 -17.13 7.55
C PRO A 230 4.09 -16.90 6.62
N VAL A 231 4.44 -15.65 6.37
CA VAL A 231 5.55 -15.30 5.47
C VAL A 231 6.90 -15.87 5.93
N THR A 232 7.06 -16.14 7.22
CA THR A 232 8.25 -16.75 7.83
C THR A 232 8.38 -18.25 7.56
N GLU A 233 7.31 -18.87 7.09
CA GLU A 233 7.21 -20.30 6.77
C GLU A 233 6.93 -20.52 5.27
N ASP A 234 7.54 -19.70 4.42
CA ASP A 234 7.41 -19.77 2.96
C ASP A 234 5.96 -19.66 2.44
N GLY A 235 5.09 -18.94 3.16
CA GLY A 235 3.64 -18.97 2.96
C GLY A 235 3.18 -18.68 1.54
N ILE A 236 3.81 -17.74 0.80
CA ILE A 236 3.46 -17.45 -0.59
C ILE A 236 3.76 -18.65 -1.48
N TYR A 237 4.96 -19.24 -1.35
CA TYR A 237 5.35 -20.43 -2.11
C TYR A 237 4.45 -21.63 -1.79
N GLN A 238 4.21 -21.89 -0.50
CA GLN A 238 3.37 -22.99 -0.06
C GLN A 238 1.91 -22.83 -0.51
N GLY A 239 1.39 -21.60 -0.43
CA GLY A 239 0.04 -21.29 -0.91
C GLY A 239 -0.11 -21.55 -2.41
N LEU A 240 0.79 -21.03 -3.23
CA LEU A 240 0.77 -21.24 -4.68
C LEU A 240 0.91 -22.71 -5.07
N LYS A 241 1.77 -23.45 -4.36
CA LYS A 241 1.96 -24.89 -4.57
C LYS A 241 0.72 -25.69 -4.19
N THR A 242 0.14 -25.44 -3.01
CA THR A 242 -1.07 -26.12 -2.53
C THR A 242 -2.25 -25.90 -3.48
N LEU A 243 -2.33 -24.73 -4.07
CA LEU A 243 -3.37 -24.35 -5.05
C LEU A 243 -3.07 -24.87 -6.47
N GLY A 244 -1.94 -25.53 -6.69
CA GLY A 244 -1.55 -26.05 -8.01
C GLY A 244 -1.23 -24.96 -9.04
N VAL A 245 -0.92 -23.74 -8.59
CA VAL A 245 -0.56 -22.61 -9.48
C VAL A 245 0.89 -22.72 -9.94
N ILE A 246 1.76 -23.27 -9.10
CA ILE A 246 3.15 -23.60 -9.45
C ILE A 246 3.41 -25.10 -9.17
N GLU A 247 4.33 -25.67 -9.93
CA GLU A 247 4.75 -27.06 -9.72
C GLU A 247 5.55 -27.25 -8.42
N ALA A 248 5.62 -28.51 -7.97
CA ALA A 248 6.28 -28.89 -6.73
C ALA A 248 7.82 -28.88 -6.85
#